data_ea3c17eb7a78b41877e99bff32c484e1
#
_entry.id   ea3c17eb7a78b41877e99bff32c484e1
#
_cell.length_a   1.000
_cell.length_b   1.000
_cell.length_c   1.000
_cell.angle_alpha   90.00
_cell.angle_beta   90.00
_cell.angle_gamma   90.00
#
_symmetry.space_group_name_H-M   'P 1'
#
loop_
_entity.id
_entity.type
_entity.pdbx_description
1 polymer ?
#
loop_
_entity_poly.entity_id
_entity_poly.type
_entity_poly.pdbx_seq_one_letter_code
_entity_poly.pdbx_strand_id
1 'polypeptide(L)'
;YGIGFKEIWEIDEKNHEEGLVMHTAGWPLDNNTYGGSFIYHAENKQVFLGYVIGLDYQNPHLSPFDEFQRFKTHPSIKKIIEGGKRISYGARALIEGGIQSLPKMHMPGALLIGCDAGTLNMPKIKGSHTAMKSGIIAAEVINEHIEEKKDLSIYEERFKKSWLFKELYEARNVKPSFSWGLILGIIFTGIDQILFRGKLPFTLKHKHADHETLKPANEMPKIDYPKPDNIITFDKTTSVYLTGTNHEDNQPVHLQLKDQDLPIKYTLEKYDEPAQRYCPAGVYEVRKEN
;
A
#
# COMPACT_ATOMS: atom_id res chain seq x y z
N TYR A 1 1.08 -4.64 -5.72
CA TYR A 1 1.60 -3.74 -4.67
C TYR A 1 0.70 -2.50 -4.54
N GLY A 2 0.73 -1.88 -3.36
CA GLY A 2 0.17 -0.56 -3.10
C GLY A 2 1.19 0.31 -2.39
N ILE A 3 1.00 1.62 -2.46
CA ILE A 3 1.70 2.59 -1.62
C ILE A 3 0.71 3.22 -0.67
N GLY A 4 0.99 3.10 0.63
CA GLY A 4 0.17 3.68 1.68
C GLY A 4 0.86 4.87 2.33
N PHE A 5 0.09 5.92 2.55
CA PHE A 5 0.47 7.11 3.30
C PHE A 5 -0.35 7.19 4.57
N LYS A 6 0.22 7.71 5.62
CA LYS A 6 -0.48 7.91 6.88
C LYS A 6 0.00 9.19 7.55
N GLU A 7 -0.94 9.96 8.04
CA GLU A 7 -0.69 11.10 8.93
C GLU A 7 -1.43 10.89 10.26
N ILE A 8 -0.87 11.44 11.32
CA ILE A 8 -1.54 11.56 12.62
C ILE A 8 -1.79 13.04 12.86
N TRP A 9 -3.03 13.36 13.20
CA TRP A 9 -3.47 14.72 13.49
C TRP A 9 -4.03 14.79 14.90
N GLU A 10 -3.65 15.83 15.64
CA GLU A 10 -4.36 16.27 16.83
C GLU A 10 -5.42 17.28 16.40
N ILE A 11 -6.69 17.04 16.73
CA ILE A 11 -7.82 17.84 16.27
C ILE A 11 -8.63 18.41 17.44
N ASP A 12 -9.47 19.41 17.14
CA ASP A 12 -10.42 19.94 18.11
C ASP A 12 -11.39 18.87 18.59
N GLU A 13 -11.71 18.89 19.89
CA GLU A 13 -12.66 17.99 20.52
C GLU A 13 -14.03 17.97 19.85
N LYS A 14 -14.50 19.12 19.39
CA LYS A 14 -15.78 19.24 18.66
C LYS A 14 -15.85 18.46 17.34
N ASN A 15 -14.70 18.15 16.76
CA ASN A 15 -14.57 17.38 15.51
C ASN A 15 -14.16 15.92 15.76
N HIS A 16 -13.94 15.54 17.03
CA HIS A 16 -13.46 14.22 17.42
C HIS A 16 -14.59 13.36 17.94
N GLU A 17 -14.63 12.10 17.48
CA GLU A 17 -15.55 11.05 17.95
C GLU A 17 -14.74 9.77 18.15
N GLU A 18 -14.27 9.55 19.38
CA GLU A 18 -13.41 8.40 19.70
C GLU A 18 -14.05 7.08 19.30
N GLY A 19 -13.28 6.24 18.63
CA GLY A 19 -13.74 4.95 18.10
C GLY A 19 -14.40 5.02 16.73
N LEU A 20 -14.67 6.21 16.18
CA LEU A 20 -15.18 6.34 14.81
C LEU A 20 -14.15 5.81 13.81
N VAL A 21 -14.60 4.92 12.94
CA VAL A 21 -13.82 4.35 11.83
C VAL A 21 -14.55 4.59 10.53
N MET A 22 -13.89 5.26 9.59
CA MET A 22 -14.40 5.47 8.24
C MET A 22 -13.44 4.90 7.21
N HIS A 23 -14.00 4.37 6.14
CA HIS A 23 -13.27 3.99 4.93
C HIS A 23 -13.92 4.67 3.73
N THR A 24 -13.11 5.15 2.80
CA THR A 24 -13.60 5.77 1.56
C THR A 24 -12.94 5.14 0.34
N ALA A 25 -13.61 5.23 -0.81
CA ALA A 25 -13.07 4.85 -2.12
C ALA A 25 -13.53 5.87 -3.17
N GLY A 26 -12.85 5.94 -4.30
CA GLY A 26 -13.12 6.87 -5.38
C GLY A 26 -12.31 8.16 -5.26
N TRP A 27 -12.96 9.30 -5.38
CA TRP A 27 -12.28 10.59 -5.41
C TRP A 27 -11.17 10.72 -4.33
N PRO A 28 -9.98 11.26 -4.66
CA PRO A 28 -9.57 11.91 -5.92
C PRO A 28 -9.20 10.97 -7.06
N LEU A 29 -9.16 9.66 -6.84
CA LEU A 29 -8.85 8.67 -7.87
C LEU A 29 -10.04 8.47 -8.81
N ASP A 30 -9.73 8.14 -10.06
CA ASP A 30 -10.72 7.75 -11.06
C ASP A 30 -11.19 6.30 -10.87
N ASN A 31 -12.15 5.86 -11.70
CA ASN A 31 -12.69 4.50 -11.63
C ASN A 31 -11.65 3.40 -11.96
N ASN A 32 -10.59 3.74 -12.66
CA ASN A 32 -9.60 2.77 -13.13
C ASN A 32 -8.37 2.67 -12.22
N THR A 33 -8.26 3.56 -11.24
CA THR A 33 -7.16 3.58 -10.28
C THR A 33 -7.64 3.03 -8.94
N TYR A 34 -7.12 1.85 -8.59
CA TYR A 34 -7.44 1.21 -7.31
C TYR A 34 -6.85 1.99 -6.15
N GLY A 35 -7.67 2.23 -5.12
CA GLY A 35 -7.23 2.89 -3.90
C GLY A 35 -8.37 3.31 -3.00
N GLY A 36 -8.02 3.95 -1.89
CA GLY A 36 -8.98 4.44 -0.92
C GLY A 36 -8.34 4.92 0.36
N SER A 37 -9.15 5.31 1.33
CA SER A 37 -8.69 5.85 2.60
C SER A 37 -9.21 5.10 3.80
N PHE A 38 -8.55 5.31 4.92
CA PHE A 38 -9.08 5.04 6.24
C PHE A 38 -8.89 6.26 7.13
N ILE A 39 -9.84 6.46 8.05
CA ILE A 39 -9.84 7.53 9.05
C ILE A 39 -10.25 6.89 10.36
N TYR A 40 -9.37 6.96 11.36
CA TYR A 40 -9.60 6.39 12.68
C TYR A 40 -9.47 7.49 13.73
N HIS A 41 -10.53 7.74 14.47
CA HIS A 41 -10.51 8.60 15.64
C HIS A 41 -10.05 7.78 16.85
N ALA A 42 -8.80 7.96 17.22
CA ALA A 42 -8.16 7.26 18.32
C ALA A 42 -8.30 8.07 19.63
N GLU A 43 -7.69 7.58 20.71
CA GLU A 43 -7.60 8.28 21.98
C GLU A 43 -6.89 9.64 21.85
N ASN A 44 -7.03 10.49 22.85
CA ASN A 44 -6.32 11.78 22.97
C ASN A 44 -6.57 12.76 21.81
N LYS A 45 -7.78 12.78 21.25
CA LYS A 45 -8.16 13.65 20.12
C LYS A 45 -7.29 13.46 18.88
N GLN A 46 -6.70 12.28 18.73
CA GLN A 46 -5.90 11.93 17.57
C GLN A 46 -6.75 11.30 16.48
N VAL A 47 -6.49 11.71 15.25
CA VAL A 47 -7.05 11.09 14.05
C VAL A 47 -5.93 10.52 13.19
N PHE A 48 -6.04 9.23 12.88
CA PHE A 48 -5.17 8.55 11.94
C PHE A 48 -5.80 8.61 10.56
N LEU A 49 -5.21 9.39 9.69
CA LEU A 49 -5.64 9.59 8.32
C LEU A 49 -4.70 8.85 7.40
N GLY A 50 -5.21 7.86 6.67
CA GLY A 50 -4.41 7.09 5.73
C GLY A 50 -5.02 7.03 4.34
N TYR A 51 -4.16 6.89 3.33
CA TYR A 51 -4.53 6.79 1.93
C TYR A 51 -3.65 5.76 1.23
N VAL A 52 -4.27 4.86 0.47
CA VAL A 52 -3.56 3.77 -0.21
C VAL A 52 -3.91 3.81 -1.69
N ILE A 53 -2.90 3.67 -2.54
CA ILE A 53 -3.05 3.62 -3.99
C ILE A 53 -2.34 2.36 -4.50
N GLY A 54 -3.04 1.58 -5.34
CA GLY A 54 -2.43 0.45 -6.04
C GLY A 54 -1.36 0.93 -7.01
N LEU A 55 -0.21 0.26 -7.04
CA LEU A 55 0.90 0.59 -7.93
C LEU A 55 0.72 0.03 -9.35
N ASP A 56 -0.45 -0.52 -9.62
CA ASP A 56 -0.93 -0.95 -10.94
C ASP A 56 -1.69 0.15 -11.70
N TYR A 57 -1.53 1.42 -11.32
CA TYR A 57 -2.14 2.55 -12.03
C TYR A 57 -1.54 2.74 -13.43
N GLN A 58 -2.33 3.32 -14.34
CA GLN A 58 -1.96 3.45 -15.75
C GLN A 58 -1.25 4.76 -16.10
N ASN A 59 -1.55 5.85 -15.38
CA ASN A 59 -1.06 7.18 -15.70
C ASN A 59 0.28 7.48 -15.02
N PRO A 60 1.42 7.59 -15.75
CA PRO A 60 2.72 7.89 -15.16
C PRO A 60 2.81 9.29 -14.53
N HIS A 61 1.88 10.19 -14.86
CA HIS A 61 1.82 11.52 -14.26
C HIS A 61 1.11 11.54 -12.89
N LEU A 62 0.54 10.40 -12.44
CA LEU A 62 -0.06 10.29 -11.14
C LEU A 62 1.01 10.33 -10.04
N SER A 63 0.82 11.22 -9.08
CA SER A 63 1.64 11.28 -7.86
C SER A 63 0.82 10.77 -6.67
N PRO A 64 1.12 9.57 -6.16
CA PRO A 64 0.39 9.00 -5.02
C PRO A 64 0.39 9.90 -3.79
N PHE A 65 1.50 10.59 -3.53
CA PHE A 65 1.59 11.55 -2.43
C PHE A 65 0.64 12.75 -2.63
N ASP A 66 0.61 13.32 -3.84
CA ASP A 66 -0.22 14.49 -4.11
C ASP A 66 -1.71 14.12 -4.18
N GLU A 67 -2.05 12.89 -4.58
CA GLU A 67 -3.43 12.38 -4.46
C GLU A 67 -3.87 12.29 -2.99
N PHE A 68 -2.98 11.89 -2.08
CA PHE A 68 -3.26 11.94 -0.65
C PHE A 68 -3.44 13.39 -0.15
N GLN A 69 -2.65 14.35 -0.65
CA GLN A 69 -2.84 15.77 -0.32
C GLN A 69 -4.20 16.27 -0.84
N ARG A 70 -4.57 15.94 -2.08
CA ARG A 70 -5.89 16.27 -2.65
C ARG A 70 -7.03 15.66 -1.83
N PHE A 71 -6.92 14.40 -1.42
CA PHE A 71 -7.92 13.74 -0.59
C PHE A 71 -8.27 14.55 0.66
N LYS A 72 -7.29 15.14 1.31
CA LYS A 72 -7.50 15.98 2.51
C LYS A 72 -8.31 17.25 2.24
N THR A 73 -8.35 17.71 1.00
CA THR A 73 -9.15 18.91 0.63
C THR A 73 -10.62 18.61 0.40
N HIS A 74 -11.05 17.34 0.40
CA HIS A 74 -12.46 16.99 0.30
C HIS A 74 -13.23 17.62 1.48
N PRO A 75 -14.39 18.28 1.26
CA PRO A 75 -15.09 19.03 2.31
C PRO A 75 -15.35 18.23 3.58
N SER A 76 -15.75 16.96 3.46
CA SER A 76 -16.01 16.10 4.62
C SER A 76 -14.73 15.72 5.38
N ILE A 77 -13.60 15.58 4.70
CA ILE A 77 -12.31 15.24 5.31
C ILE A 77 -11.68 16.49 5.92
N LYS A 78 -11.67 17.59 5.15
CA LYS A 78 -11.19 18.89 5.60
C LYS A 78 -11.83 19.29 6.93
N LYS A 79 -13.16 19.15 7.04
CA LYS A 79 -13.92 19.46 8.26
C LYS A 79 -13.41 18.74 9.50
N ILE A 80 -12.90 17.50 9.36
CA ILE A 80 -12.37 16.72 10.49
C ILE A 80 -11.06 17.33 11.00
N ILE A 81 -10.16 17.68 10.08
CA ILE A 81 -8.77 18.07 10.40
C ILE A 81 -8.54 19.58 10.45
N GLU A 82 -9.51 20.40 10.02
CA GLU A 82 -9.40 21.84 9.99
C GLU A 82 -9.22 22.41 11.42
N GLY A 83 -8.20 23.26 11.59
CA GLY A 83 -7.80 23.78 12.90
C GLY A 83 -6.92 22.82 13.71
N GLY A 84 -6.76 21.59 13.26
CA GLY A 84 -5.88 20.59 13.88
C GLY A 84 -4.41 20.78 13.51
N LYS A 85 -3.56 19.98 14.15
CA LYS A 85 -2.11 19.95 13.95
C LYS A 85 -1.67 18.58 13.49
N ARG A 86 -0.98 18.50 12.35
CA ARG A 86 -0.31 17.27 11.91
C ARG A 86 0.91 17.01 12.78
N ILE A 87 0.99 15.85 13.43
CA ILE A 87 2.06 15.49 14.37
C ILE A 87 2.98 14.39 13.85
N SER A 88 2.53 13.59 12.88
CA SER A 88 3.34 12.52 12.31
C SER A 88 2.96 12.25 10.86
N TYR A 89 3.89 11.67 10.12
CA TYR A 89 3.73 11.18 8.76
C TYR A 89 4.50 9.90 8.56
N GLY A 90 4.03 9.02 7.70
CA GLY A 90 4.74 7.84 7.26
C GLY A 90 4.20 7.34 5.93
N ALA A 91 5.04 6.62 5.20
CA ALA A 91 4.64 5.94 3.97
C ALA A 91 5.30 4.56 3.89
N ARG A 92 4.58 3.61 3.30
CA ARG A 92 5.07 2.25 3.11
C ARG A 92 4.49 1.61 1.87
N ALA A 93 5.31 0.86 1.13
CA ALA A 93 4.83 -0.08 0.12
C ALA A 93 4.19 -1.30 0.80
N LEU A 94 3.09 -1.77 0.23
CA LEU A 94 2.29 -2.88 0.74
C LEU A 94 2.16 -3.97 -0.33
N ILE A 95 2.13 -5.23 0.08
CA ILE A 95 1.85 -6.36 -0.82
C ILE A 95 0.35 -6.64 -0.73
N GLU A 96 -0.39 -6.23 -1.75
CA GLU A 96 -1.86 -6.31 -1.80
C GLU A 96 -2.42 -7.42 -2.71
N GLY A 97 -1.55 -8.18 -3.36
CA GLY A 97 -1.95 -9.22 -4.31
C GLY A 97 -2.58 -10.47 -3.66
N GLY A 98 -2.61 -10.54 -2.33
CA GLY A 98 -3.18 -11.64 -1.57
C GLY A 98 -2.46 -12.95 -1.82
N ILE A 99 -3.19 -14.07 -1.69
CA ILE A 99 -2.61 -15.42 -1.78
C ILE A 99 -1.88 -15.70 -3.10
N GLN A 100 -2.27 -15.04 -4.19
CA GLN A 100 -1.67 -15.24 -5.51
C GLN A 100 -0.29 -14.57 -5.65
N SER A 101 0.06 -13.66 -4.74
CA SER A 101 1.33 -12.92 -4.72
C SER A 101 2.28 -13.42 -3.64
N LEU A 102 1.94 -14.51 -2.92
CA LEU A 102 2.83 -15.11 -1.93
C LEU A 102 4.09 -15.65 -2.62
N PRO A 103 5.28 -15.23 -2.21
CA PRO A 103 6.53 -15.77 -2.72
C PRO A 103 6.80 -17.16 -2.12
N LYS A 104 7.92 -17.76 -2.50
CA LYS A 104 8.51 -18.85 -1.71
C LYS A 104 8.93 -18.29 -0.34
N MET A 105 8.32 -18.80 0.73
CA MET A 105 8.43 -18.19 2.07
C MET A 105 9.56 -18.77 2.91
N HIS A 106 10.34 -19.72 2.38
CA HIS A 106 11.49 -20.30 3.06
C HIS A 106 12.71 -20.38 2.15
N MET A 107 13.86 -20.30 2.76
CA MET A 107 15.18 -20.62 2.15
C MET A 107 16.11 -21.15 3.24
N PRO A 108 17.28 -21.72 2.89
CA PRO A 108 18.25 -22.14 3.90
C PRO A 108 18.60 -20.98 4.84
N GLY A 109 18.28 -21.17 6.14
CA GLY A 109 18.58 -20.19 7.18
C GLY A 109 17.63 -19.00 7.28
N ALA A 110 16.54 -18.91 6.49
CA ALA A 110 15.61 -17.78 6.55
C ALA A 110 14.16 -18.15 6.24
N LEU A 111 13.23 -17.39 6.84
CA LEU A 111 11.80 -17.43 6.58
C LEU A 111 11.27 -16.03 6.31
N LEU A 112 10.30 -15.90 5.39
CA LEU A 112 9.53 -14.69 5.16
C LEU A 112 8.21 -14.76 5.92
N ILE A 113 7.89 -13.71 6.70
CA ILE A 113 6.69 -13.64 7.52
C ILE A 113 5.98 -12.28 7.36
N GLY A 114 4.73 -12.22 7.77
CA GLY A 114 3.98 -10.98 7.85
C GLY A 114 3.76 -10.26 6.51
N CYS A 115 3.73 -8.95 6.56
CA CYS A 115 3.50 -8.12 5.36
C CYS A 115 4.57 -8.31 4.28
N ASP A 116 5.80 -8.60 4.65
CA ASP A 116 6.90 -8.81 3.71
C ASP A 116 6.74 -10.14 2.94
N ALA A 117 6.02 -11.10 3.51
CA ALA A 117 5.56 -12.30 2.81
C ALA A 117 4.25 -12.08 2.04
N GLY A 118 3.52 -10.98 2.24
CA GLY A 118 2.25 -10.71 1.58
C GLY A 118 1.02 -11.26 2.31
N THR A 119 1.05 -11.37 3.64
CA THR A 119 -0.07 -11.91 4.42
C THR A 119 -1.20 -10.92 4.70
N LEU A 120 -1.17 -9.72 4.12
CA LEU A 120 -2.23 -8.73 4.27
C LEU A 120 -3.57 -9.26 3.74
N ASN A 121 -4.60 -9.22 4.58
CA ASN A 121 -5.97 -9.39 4.11
C ASN A 121 -6.48 -8.05 3.54
N MET A 122 -6.36 -7.89 2.22
CA MET A 122 -6.63 -6.65 1.53
C MET A 122 -8.11 -6.21 1.67
N PRO A 123 -9.13 -7.06 1.48
CA PRO A 123 -10.53 -6.65 1.66
C PRO A 123 -10.86 -6.11 3.04
N LYS A 124 -10.23 -6.64 4.06
CA LYS A 124 -10.40 -6.18 5.44
C LYS A 124 -9.54 -4.96 5.78
N ILE A 125 -8.56 -4.63 4.94
CA ILE A 125 -7.52 -3.63 5.24
C ILE A 125 -6.81 -3.94 6.58
N LYS A 126 -6.61 -5.22 6.87
CA LYS A 126 -6.04 -5.71 8.13
C LYS A 126 -4.95 -6.74 7.86
N GLY A 127 -3.78 -6.53 8.47
CA GLY A 127 -2.62 -7.41 8.32
C GLY A 127 -2.00 -7.84 9.65
N SER A 128 -2.32 -7.18 10.77
CA SER A 128 -1.66 -7.47 12.05
C SER A 128 -1.90 -8.90 12.54
N HIS A 129 -3.15 -9.37 12.51
CA HIS A 129 -3.51 -10.72 12.96
C HIS A 129 -2.89 -11.81 12.06
N THR A 130 -2.84 -11.59 10.76
CA THR A 130 -2.22 -12.52 9.81
C THR A 130 -0.70 -12.52 9.92
N ALA A 131 -0.09 -11.35 10.13
CA ALA A 131 1.35 -11.23 10.38
C ALA A 131 1.75 -11.95 11.68
N MET A 132 1.01 -11.72 12.76
CA MET A 132 1.23 -12.40 14.04
C MET A 132 1.11 -13.93 13.89
N LYS A 133 0.07 -14.42 13.19
CA LYS A 133 -0.09 -15.88 12.97
C LYS A 133 1.05 -16.46 12.17
N SER A 134 1.52 -15.78 11.13
CA SER A 134 2.68 -16.23 10.36
C SER A 134 3.94 -16.29 11.21
N GLY A 135 4.15 -15.30 12.08
CA GLY A 135 5.25 -15.28 13.06
C GLY A 135 5.20 -16.42 14.07
N ILE A 136 4.01 -16.75 14.58
CA ILE A 136 3.82 -17.90 15.48
C ILE A 136 4.22 -19.19 14.78
N ILE A 137 3.73 -19.44 13.56
CA ILE A 137 4.08 -20.65 12.80
C ILE A 137 5.59 -20.71 12.54
N ALA A 138 6.20 -19.56 12.20
CA ALA A 138 7.64 -19.49 11.96
C ALA A 138 8.45 -19.84 13.22
N ALA A 139 8.06 -19.29 14.38
CA ALA A 139 8.72 -19.57 15.66
C ALA A 139 8.66 -21.06 16.04
N GLU A 140 7.49 -21.70 15.86
CA GLU A 140 7.33 -23.13 16.08
C GLU A 140 8.27 -23.95 15.17
N VAL A 141 8.33 -23.60 13.88
CA VAL A 141 9.19 -24.29 12.90
C VAL A 141 10.68 -24.08 13.18
N ILE A 142 11.08 -22.87 13.55
CA ILE A 142 12.47 -22.57 13.91
C ILE A 142 12.91 -23.36 15.14
N ASN A 143 12.06 -23.43 16.16
CA ASN A 143 12.37 -24.21 17.36
C ASN A 143 12.62 -25.67 17.03
N GLU A 144 11.75 -26.31 16.24
CA GLU A 144 11.92 -27.69 15.80
C GLU A 144 13.14 -27.88 14.87
N HIS A 145 13.45 -26.86 14.04
CA HIS A 145 14.66 -26.90 13.22
C HIS A 145 15.94 -26.92 14.08
N ILE A 146 15.97 -26.13 15.14
CA ILE A 146 17.12 -26.06 16.06
C ILE A 146 17.24 -27.37 16.86
N GLU A 147 16.14 -27.87 17.40
CA GLU A 147 16.14 -29.05 18.25
C GLU A 147 16.26 -30.37 17.47
N GLU A 148 15.52 -30.50 16.39
CA GLU A 148 15.35 -31.75 15.65
C GLU A 148 15.96 -31.74 14.24
N LYS A 149 16.60 -30.63 13.82
CA LYS A 149 17.18 -30.42 12.48
C LYS A 149 16.17 -30.60 11.34
N LYS A 150 14.88 -30.35 11.58
CA LYS A 150 13.85 -30.37 10.53
C LYS A 150 14.09 -29.30 9.49
N ASP A 151 13.70 -29.59 8.24
CA ASP A 151 13.80 -28.63 7.13
C ASP A 151 12.83 -27.47 7.31
N LEU A 152 13.27 -26.24 7.02
CA LEU A 152 12.43 -25.04 7.10
C LEU A 152 11.27 -25.03 6.10
N SER A 153 11.27 -25.89 5.09
CA SER A 153 10.16 -26.03 4.13
C SER A 153 8.83 -26.41 4.79
N ILE A 154 8.88 -27.06 5.96
CA ILE A 154 7.69 -27.39 6.76
C ILE A 154 6.86 -26.14 7.14
N TYR A 155 7.48 -24.96 7.12
CA TYR A 155 6.78 -23.70 7.35
C TYR A 155 5.65 -23.49 6.33
N GLU A 156 5.91 -23.67 5.03
CA GLU A 156 4.86 -23.52 4.00
C GLU A 156 3.73 -24.53 4.14
N GLU A 157 4.05 -25.77 4.55
CA GLU A 157 3.01 -26.76 4.82
C GLU A 157 2.09 -26.33 5.97
N ARG A 158 2.67 -25.87 7.09
CA ARG A 158 1.90 -25.43 8.25
C ARG A 158 1.12 -24.16 7.94
N PHE A 159 1.72 -23.24 7.20
CA PHE A 159 1.06 -22.06 6.72
C PHE A 159 -0.20 -22.42 5.91
N LYS A 160 -0.09 -23.34 4.93
CA LYS A 160 -1.22 -23.81 4.10
C LYS A 160 -2.31 -24.51 4.90
N LYS A 161 -1.98 -25.16 6.00
CA LYS A 161 -2.94 -25.81 6.90
C LYS A 161 -3.59 -24.87 7.93
N SER A 162 -3.11 -23.62 8.02
CA SER A 162 -3.57 -22.66 9.01
C SER A 162 -4.85 -21.95 8.61
N TRP A 163 -5.55 -21.36 9.59
CA TRP A 163 -6.69 -20.48 9.35
C TRP A 163 -6.29 -19.24 8.55
N LEU A 164 -5.04 -18.79 8.67
CA LEU A 164 -4.50 -17.66 7.91
C LEU A 164 -4.57 -17.91 6.42
N PHE A 165 -4.08 -19.06 5.94
CA PHE A 165 -4.17 -19.43 4.53
C PHE A 165 -5.61 -19.49 4.05
N LYS A 166 -6.50 -20.08 4.87
CA LYS A 166 -7.94 -20.14 4.55
C LYS A 166 -8.53 -18.73 4.37
N GLU A 167 -8.22 -17.82 5.29
CA GLU A 167 -8.70 -16.44 5.21
C GLU A 167 -8.21 -15.73 3.94
N LEU A 168 -6.93 -15.86 3.60
CA LEU A 168 -6.39 -15.31 2.36
C LEU A 168 -6.98 -15.96 1.11
N TYR A 169 -7.26 -17.27 1.18
CA TYR A 169 -7.89 -18.00 0.08
C TYR A 169 -9.33 -17.56 -0.16
N GLU A 170 -10.10 -17.31 0.87
CA GLU A 170 -11.45 -16.77 0.78
C GLU A 170 -11.47 -15.35 0.16
N ALA A 171 -10.42 -14.57 0.34
CA ALA A 171 -10.26 -13.23 -0.24
C ALA A 171 -9.64 -13.21 -1.67
N ARG A 172 -9.28 -14.37 -2.25
CA ARG A 172 -8.45 -14.48 -3.46
C ARG A 172 -8.98 -13.78 -4.72
N ASN A 173 -10.29 -13.59 -4.81
CA ASN A 173 -10.94 -13.01 -5.97
C ASN A 173 -11.09 -11.48 -5.88
N VAL A 174 -10.89 -10.90 -4.72
CA VAL A 174 -11.22 -9.49 -4.47
C VAL A 174 -10.29 -8.55 -5.26
N LYS A 175 -8.97 -8.62 -5.02
CA LYS A 175 -8.03 -7.71 -5.73
C LYS A 175 -8.11 -7.88 -7.26
N PRO A 176 -8.15 -9.08 -7.83
CA PRO A 176 -8.26 -9.24 -9.28
C PRO A 176 -9.53 -8.65 -9.88
N SER A 177 -10.65 -8.60 -9.16
CA SER A 177 -11.91 -8.04 -9.67
C SER A 177 -11.84 -6.54 -9.90
N PHE A 178 -10.96 -5.82 -9.20
CA PHE A 178 -10.77 -4.39 -9.40
C PHE A 178 -10.09 -4.04 -10.73
N SER A 179 -9.57 -5.02 -11.46
CA SER A 179 -9.16 -4.81 -12.86
C SER A 179 -10.31 -4.41 -13.79
N TRP A 180 -11.56 -4.59 -13.37
CA TRP A 180 -12.77 -4.16 -14.08
C TRP A 180 -13.20 -2.73 -13.70
N GLY A 181 -12.41 -2.03 -12.91
CA GLY A 181 -12.71 -0.72 -12.33
C GLY A 181 -13.35 -0.80 -10.95
N LEU A 182 -13.39 0.35 -10.29
CA LEU A 182 -13.81 0.47 -8.89
C LEU A 182 -15.25 -0.02 -8.66
N ILE A 183 -16.20 0.44 -9.50
CA ILE A 183 -17.63 0.15 -9.30
C ILE A 183 -17.91 -1.34 -9.47
N LEU A 184 -17.46 -1.95 -10.55
CA LEU A 184 -17.66 -3.39 -10.80
C LEU A 184 -16.89 -4.25 -9.79
N GLY A 185 -15.70 -3.83 -9.39
CA GLY A 185 -14.91 -4.48 -8.35
C GLY A 185 -15.64 -4.49 -7.00
N ILE A 186 -16.25 -3.38 -6.59
CA ILE A 186 -17.04 -3.30 -5.34
C ILE A 186 -18.27 -4.21 -5.41
N ILE A 187 -19.03 -4.16 -6.50
CA ILE A 187 -20.23 -5.00 -6.67
C ILE A 187 -19.86 -6.48 -6.60
N PHE A 188 -18.85 -6.89 -7.37
CA PHE A 188 -18.37 -8.27 -7.36
C PHE A 188 -17.86 -8.69 -5.99
N THR A 189 -17.09 -7.84 -5.32
CA THR A 189 -16.60 -8.09 -3.96
C THR A 189 -17.76 -8.29 -2.98
N GLY A 190 -18.80 -7.48 -3.06
CA GLY A 190 -20.01 -7.65 -2.26
C GLY A 190 -20.66 -9.02 -2.49
N ILE A 191 -20.83 -9.41 -3.75
CA ILE A 191 -21.37 -10.73 -4.11
C ILE A 191 -20.46 -11.86 -3.59
N ASP A 192 -19.16 -11.82 -3.88
CA ASP A 192 -18.21 -12.86 -3.49
C ASP A 192 -18.11 -13.00 -1.96
N GLN A 193 -17.92 -11.88 -1.24
CA GLN A 193 -17.61 -11.92 0.18
C GLN A 193 -18.86 -12.01 1.09
N ILE A 194 -19.96 -11.35 0.73
CA ILE A 194 -21.17 -11.33 1.56
C ILE A 194 -22.06 -12.53 1.22
N LEU A 195 -22.36 -12.76 -0.08
CA LEU A 195 -23.29 -13.82 -0.50
C LEU A 195 -22.61 -15.19 -0.52
N PHE A 196 -21.42 -15.29 -1.14
CA PHE A 196 -20.71 -16.56 -1.29
C PHE A 196 -19.62 -16.80 -0.23
N ARG A 197 -19.30 -15.81 0.60
CA ARG A 197 -18.26 -15.89 1.66
C ARG A 197 -16.90 -16.34 1.13
N GLY A 198 -16.50 -15.85 -0.04
CA GLY A 198 -15.27 -16.22 -0.71
C GLY A 198 -15.19 -17.65 -1.26
N LYS A 199 -16.34 -18.36 -1.35
CA LYS A 199 -16.41 -19.77 -1.74
C LYS A 199 -16.82 -19.99 -3.20
N LEU A 200 -16.68 -18.98 -4.05
CA LEU A 200 -16.91 -19.18 -5.49
C LEU A 200 -16.00 -20.30 -6.03
N PRO A 201 -16.49 -21.15 -6.97
CA PRO A 201 -15.76 -22.34 -7.43
C PRO A 201 -14.59 -22.01 -8.37
N PHE A 202 -14.37 -20.75 -8.69
CA PHE A 202 -13.30 -20.28 -9.56
C PHE A 202 -12.38 -19.30 -8.84
N THR A 203 -11.22 -19.04 -9.44
CA THR A 203 -10.25 -18.05 -9.00
C THR A 203 -9.98 -17.08 -10.14
N LEU A 204 -10.28 -15.80 -9.94
CA LEU A 204 -9.83 -14.74 -10.81
C LEU A 204 -8.32 -14.59 -10.64
N LYS A 205 -7.61 -14.47 -11.77
CA LYS A 205 -6.14 -14.36 -11.76
C LYS A 205 -5.71 -12.92 -12.06
N HIS A 206 -4.60 -12.51 -11.46
CA HIS A 206 -3.86 -11.34 -11.94
C HIS A 206 -3.35 -11.62 -13.35
N LYS A 207 -3.59 -10.69 -14.27
CA LYS A 207 -3.25 -10.86 -15.70
C LYS A 207 -1.89 -10.27 -16.04
N HIS A 208 -1.48 -9.25 -15.31
CA HIS A 208 -0.29 -8.45 -15.57
C HIS A 208 0.46 -8.21 -14.27
N ALA A 209 1.77 -8.00 -14.35
CA ALA A 209 2.53 -7.41 -13.27
C ALA A 209 2.21 -5.90 -13.17
N ASP A 210 2.34 -5.32 -11.98
CA ASP A 210 1.93 -3.94 -11.74
C ASP A 210 2.60 -2.94 -12.69
N HIS A 211 3.89 -3.14 -12.99
CA HIS A 211 4.63 -2.26 -13.90
C HIS A 211 4.23 -2.38 -15.37
N GLU A 212 3.54 -3.45 -15.77
CA GLU A 212 3.09 -3.67 -17.15
C GLU A 212 1.82 -2.87 -17.47
N THR A 213 1.14 -2.34 -16.46
CA THR A 213 -0.10 -1.56 -16.64
C THR A 213 0.16 -0.12 -17.01
N LEU A 214 1.37 0.39 -16.75
CA LEU A 214 1.74 1.78 -17.00
C LEU A 214 1.74 2.09 -18.49
N LYS A 215 1.03 3.15 -18.88
CA LYS A 215 0.96 3.61 -20.27
C LYS A 215 2.02 4.66 -20.58
N PRO A 216 2.41 4.83 -21.85
CA PRO A 216 3.32 5.90 -22.25
C PRO A 216 2.83 7.28 -21.81
N ALA A 217 3.76 8.13 -21.37
CA ALA A 217 3.44 9.45 -20.82
C ALA A 217 2.73 10.37 -21.83
N ASN A 218 3.05 10.25 -23.10
CA ASN A 218 2.41 11.02 -24.18
C ASN A 218 0.98 10.58 -24.51
N GLU A 219 0.55 9.40 -24.03
CA GLU A 219 -0.82 8.90 -24.20
C GLU A 219 -1.73 9.23 -23.02
N MET A 220 -1.17 9.78 -21.95
CA MET A 220 -1.89 10.01 -20.71
C MET A 220 -1.98 11.51 -20.36
N PRO A 221 -3.11 11.95 -19.80
CA PRO A 221 -3.26 13.34 -19.39
C PRO A 221 -2.29 13.70 -18.27
N LYS A 222 -1.68 14.87 -18.37
CA LYS A 222 -0.93 15.45 -17.27
C LYS A 222 -1.87 15.82 -16.12
N ILE A 223 -1.41 15.66 -14.91
CA ILE A 223 -2.17 16.02 -13.71
C ILE A 223 -1.48 17.21 -13.06
N ASP A 224 -2.19 18.34 -12.97
CA ASP A 224 -1.71 19.51 -12.27
C ASP A 224 -2.12 19.41 -10.80
N TYR A 225 -1.14 19.27 -9.92
CA TYR A 225 -1.36 19.28 -8.49
C TYR A 225 -1.23 20.69 -7.93
N PRO A 226 -2.18 21.14 -7.10
CA PRO A 226 -2.09 22.46 -6.47
C PRO A 226 -0.89 22.48 -5.51
N LYS A 227 -0.27 23.65 -5.39
CA LYS A 227 0.77 23.86 -4.37
C LYS A 227 0.17 23.66 -2.97
N PRO A 228 0.93 23.03 -2.04
CA PRO A 228 0.46 22.84 -0.67
C PRO A 228 0.23 24.20 0.03
N ASP A 229 -0.80 24.26 0.88
CA ASP A 229 -1.14 25.43 1.67
C ASP A 229 -0.38 25.51 3.00
N ASN A 230 0.35 24.46 3.38
CA ASN A 230 1.06 24.29 4.65
C ASN A 230 0.16 24.37 5.90
N ILE A 231 -1.13 24.17 5.73
CA ILE A 231 -2.15 24.12 6.80
C ILE A 231 -2.79 22.73 6.82
N ILE A 232 -3.35 22.30 5.69
CA ILE A 232 -3.97 20.99 5.51
C ILE A 232 -3.14 20.12 4.57
N THR A 233 -2.53 20.74 3.58
CA THR A 233 -1.69 20.09 2.58
C THR A 233 -0.23 20.51 2.74
N PHE A 234 0.69 19.57 2.50
CA PHE A 234 2.12 19.75 2.76
C PHE A 234 2.95 19.18 1.61
N ASP A 235 4.18 19.65 1.47
CA ASP A 235 5.16 19.10 0.55
C ASP A 235 5.80 17.78 1.07
N LYS A 236 6.48 17.05 0.19
CA LYS A 236 7.15 15.79 0.52
C LYS A 236 8.25 15.97 1.55
N THR A 237 9.09 17.00 1.42
CA THR A 237 10.25 17.23 2.27
C THR A 237 9.83 17.46 3.72
N THR A 238 8.86 18.37 3.94
CA THR A 238 8.27 18.63 5.26
C THR A 238 7.63 17.37 5.85
N SER A 239 7.02 16.55 5.00
CA SER A 239 6.39 15.30 5.43
C SER A 239 7.43 14.26 5.85
N VAL A 240 8.50 14.08 5.07
CA VAL A 240 9.60 13.15 5.41
C VAL A 240 10.27 13.51 6.72
N TYR A 241 10.47 14.80 7.01
CA TYR A 241 11.01 15.24 8.30
C TYR A 241 10.21 14.69 9.50
N LEU A 242 8.87 14.60 9.37
CA LEU A 242 7.99 14.10 10.43
C LEU A 242 7.99 12.57 10.56
N THR A 243 8.71 11.84 9.71
CA THR A 243 8.82 10.37 9.87
C THR A 243 9.72 9.99 11.02
N GLY A 244 10.65 10.85 11.40
CA GLY A 244 11.70 10.54 12.36
C GLY A 244 12.66 9.43 11.88
N THR A 245 12.66 9.12 10.58
CA THR A 245 13.52 8.08 10.01
C THR A 245 14.97 8.50 10.09
N ASN A 246 15.80 7.62 10.63
CA ASN A 246 17.25 7.78 10.68
C ASN A 246 17.91 6.52 10.09
N HIS A 247 18.84 6.71 9.19
CA HIS A 247 19.60 5.65 8.54
C HIS A 247 21.08 5.77 8.91
N GLU A 248 21.78 4.64 8.95
CA GLU A 248 23.24 4.65 9.06
C GLU A 248 23.89 5.17 7.78
N ASP A 249 24.78 6.14 7.88
CA ASP A 249 25.45 6.78 6.73
C ASP A 249 26.26 5.79 5.88
N ASN A 250 26.83 4.77 6.52
CA ASN A 250 27.64 3.73 5.88
C ASN A 250 26.84 2.50 5.43
N GLN A 251 25.52 2.56 5.46
CA GLN A 251 24.67 1.46 5.02
C GLN A 251 24.90 1.19 3.53
N PRO A 252 25.11 -0.06 3.10
CA PRO A 252 25.18 -0.39 1.69
C PRO A 252 23.88 -0.05 0.96
N VAL A 253 23.99 0.49 -0.26
CA VAL A 253 22.84 0.77 -1.12
C VAL A 253 22.16 -0.55 -1.49
N HIS A 254 20.94 -0.75 -1.04
CA HIS A 254 20.17 -1.98 -1.29
C HIS A 254 19.40 -1.95 -2.62
N LEU A 255 19.04 -0.76 -3.13
CA LEU A 255 18.44 -0.61 -4.45
C LEU A 255 19.55 -0.42 -5.48
N GLN A 256 19.77 -1.44 -6.31
CA GLN A 256 20.79 -1.42 -7.35
C GLN A 256 20.15 -1.53 -8.73
N LEU A 257 20.54 -0.63 -9.63
CA LEU A 257 20.12 -0.69 -11.02
C LEU A 257 20.96 -1.74 -11.76
N LYS A 258 20.32 -2.64 -12.48
CA LYS A 258 20.99 -3.59 -13.38
C LYS A 258 21.59 -2.87 -14.59
N ASP A 259 20.93 -1.82 -15.03
CA ASP A 259 21.34 -0.97 -16.13
C ASP A 259 21.21 0.49 -15.68
N GLN A 260 22.35 1.18 -15.58
CA GLN A 260 22.43 2.56 -15.11
C GLN A 260 21.79 3.56 -16.09
N ASP A 261 21.67 3.19 -17.34
CA ASP A 261 21.06 4.02 -18.38
C ASP A 261 19.53 3.93 -18.42
N LEU A 262 18.97 2.89 -17.80
CA LEU A 262 17.51 2.62 -17.84
C LEU A 262 16.64 3.82 -17.44
N PRO A 263 16.94 4.55 -16.35
CA PRO A 263 16.13 5.69 -15.93
C PRO A 263 16.04 6.80 -16.98
N ILE A 264 17.12 7.05 -17.69
CA ILE A 264 17.20 8.16 -18.67
C ILE A 264 16.79 7.71 -20.06
N LYS A 265 17.37 6.61 -20.56
CA LYS A 265 17.17 6.17 -21.95
C LYS A 265 15.85 5.45 -22.22
N TYR A 266 15.18 4.99 -21.17
CA TYR A 266 13.94 4.25 -21.32
C TYR A 266 12.78 4.84 -20.49
N THR A 267 12.94 4.91 -19.14
CA THR A 267 11.80 5.27 -18.31
C THR A 267 11.47 6.75 -18.38
N LEU A 268 12.47 7.64 -18.55
CA LEU A 268 12.24 9.06 -18.77
C LEU A 268 11.58 9.32 -20.14
N GLU A 269 12.12 8.74 -21.20
CA GLU A 269 11.58 8.96 -22.55
C GLU A 269 10.16 8.44 -22.71
N LYS A 270 9.89 7.24 -22.18
CA LYS A 270 8.60 6.57 -22.38
C LYS A 270 7.55 6.95 -21.34
N TYR A 271 7.94 7.12 -20.09
CA TYR A 271 7.03 7.25 -18.96
C TYR A 271 7.23 8.53 -18.14
N ASP A 272 8.09 9.45 -18.60
CA ASP A 272 8.43 10.69 -17.88
C ASP A 272 8.97 10.43 -16.47
N GLU A 273 9.79 9.38 -16.30
CA GLU A 273 10.39 8.86 -15.07
C GLU A 273 9.45 8.92 -13.84
N PRO A 274 8.55 7.94 -13.71
CA PRO A 274 7.51 7.97 -12.67
C PRO A 274 8.06 7.85 -11.25
N ALA A 275 9.33 7.47 -11.06
CA ALA A 275 9.95 7.40 -9.73
C ALA A 275 9.95 8.77 -9.02
N GLN A 276 10.00 9.88 -9.77
CA GLN A 276 9.86 11.23 -9.23
C GLN A 276 8.52 11.45 -8.50
N ARG A 277 7.48 10.68 -8.87
CA ARG A 277 6.12 10.81 -8.38
C ARG A 277 5.75 9.76 -7.36
N TYR A 278 6.03 8.48 -7.64
CA TYR A 278 5.65 7.41 -6.70
C TYR A 278 6.54 7.35 -5.45
N CYS A 279 7.76 7.89 -5.49
CA CYS A 279 8.61 7.93 -4.30
C CYS A 279 7.98 8.84 -3.24
N PRO A 280 7.65 8.31 -2.05
CA PRO A 280 7.00 9.09 -0.99
C PRO A 280 7.95 10.05 -0.28
N ALA A 281 9.25 9.89 -0.50
CA ALA A 281 10.30 10.70 0.14
C ALA A 281 10.94 11.73 -0.82
N GLY A 282 10.58 11.69 -2.12
CA GLY A 282 11.16 12.61 -3.11
C GLY A 282 12.65 12.39 -3.36
N VAL A 283 13.11 11.14 -3.28
CA VAL A 283 14.54 10.79 -3.45
C VAL A 283 14.98 10.92 -4.91
N TYR A 284 14.07 10.68 -5.86
CA TYR A 284 14.38 10.70 -7.28
C TYR A 284 13.98 12.03 -7.90
N GLU A 285 14.91 12.63 -8.63
CA GLU A 285 14.68 13.88 -9.35
C GLU A 285 15.41 13.81 -10.70
N VAL A 286 14.76 14.24 -11.76
CA VAL A 286 15.38 14.42 -13.08
C VAL A 286 15.74 15.89 -13.25
N ARG A 287 17.03 16.16 -13.39
CA ARG A 287 17.55 17.52 -13.67
C ARG A 287 18.13 17.58 -15.07
N LYS A 288 17.89 18.69 -15.76
CA LYS A 288 18.61 19.00 -16.98
C LYS A 288 19.92 19.69 -16.58
N GLU A 289 21.03 19.10 -16.93
CA GLU A 289 22.31 19.80 -16.88
C GLU A 289 22.37 20.76 -18.06
N ASN A 290 22.71 22.03 -17.78
CA ASN A 290 22.91 23.09 -18.79
C ASN A 290 24.27 22.96 -19.46
#